data_cf5cd12582e7801cebea359a26566716
#
_entry.id   cf5cd12582e7801cebea359a26566716
#
_cell.length_a   1.000
_cell.length_b   1.000
_cell.length_c   1.000
_cell.angle_alpha   90.00
_cell.angle_beta   90.00
_cell.angle_gamma   90.00
#
_symmetry.space_group_name_H-M   'P 1'
#
loop_
_entity.id
_entity.type
_entity.pdbx_description
1 polymer ?
#
loop_
_entity_poly.entity_id
_entity_poly.type
_entity_poly.pdbx_seq_one_letter_code
_entity_poly.pdbx_strand_id
1 'polypeptide(L)'
;MKKAILVLISAFVAAVAVHAQTFPHGQELPQLTKPEASEWKNIGFQAIWGDIFTRYPATYSPAGIKTNSSLTLRGWRGERVQAQALVSTGRKVEGLEYVVSDLKGRKGTIPSSAIEAGFVRYVMVDELNKDGKSGCSRRPDRTQYDSSMVADVIDPSFAPLDMEPMSSRGLWLTCWIPRDIPAGNYSGTVTFKENGKAVKVLKLTVEAQDQILPAPKDWRFHLDLWQNPFAVSRYYQVPLWSKEHFEAMRPLMTRLAEAGQKVVTASIIHKPWNGQTYDHFESMVTWMKRLDGSWEFRYDVFDAWVEFMASCGIDSQINCYSMVPWRLSFQYFDQASDSMKEIHAKPGEK
;
A
#
# COMPACT_ATOMS: atom_id res chain seq x y z
N MET A 1 18.82 -34.60 -52.31
CA MET A 1 17.98 -33.43 -52.14
C MET A 1 17.34 -33.49 -50.74
N LYS A 2 17.95 -32.84 -49.73
CA LYS A 2 17.43 -32.77 -48.34
C LYS A 2 16.76 -31.41 -48.18
N LYS A 3 15.44 -31.40 -47.99
CA LYS A 3 14.67 -30.18 -47.67
C LYS A 3 14.83 -29.88 -46.16
N ALA A 4 15.46 -28.78 -45.85
CA ALA A 4 15.49 -28.24 -44.49
C ALA A 4 14.15 -27.53 -44.23
N ILE A 5 13.43 -27.98 -43.22
CA ILE A 5 12.23 -27.30 -42.69
C ILE A 5 12.71 -26.32 -41.67
N LEU A 6 12.55 -25.02 -41.96
CA LEU A 6 12.80 -23.92 -41.05
C LEU A 6 11.56 -23.75 -40.16
N VAL A 7 11.66 -24.15 -38.91
CA VAL A 7 10.61 -23.88 -37.91
C VAL A 7 10.86 -22.49 -37.31
N LEU A 8 10.03 -21.53 -37.71
CA LEU A 8 9.97 -20.20 -37.05
C LEU A 8 9.25 -20.36 -35.70
N ILE A 9 9.99 -20.32 -34.61
CA ILE A 9 9.43 -20.17 -33.26
C ILE A 9 9.16 -18.70 -33.07
N SER A 10 7.89 -18.29 -33.21
CA SER A 10 7.41 -16.98 -32.82
C SER A 10 7.31 -16.94 -31.28
N ALA A 11 8.26 -16.33 -30.61
CA ALA A 11 8.15 -16.04 -29.20
C ALA A 11 7.05 -14.97 -28.99
N PHE A 12 5.87 -15.38 -28.58
CA PHE A 12 4.85 -14.49 -28.05
C PHE A 12 5.33 -14.02 -26.67
N VAL A 13 5.93 -12.85 -26.60
CA VAL A 13 6.08 -12.13 -25.35
C VAL A 13 4.68 -11.64 -24.97
N ALA A 14 3.99 -12.40 -24.14
CA ALA A 14 2.79 -11.91 -23.48
C ALA A 14 3.23 -10.78 -22.54
N ALA A 15 3.02 -9.54 -22.96
CA ALA A 15 3.04 -8.41 -22.04
C ALA A 15 1.97 -8.67 -20.99
N VAL A 16 2.37 -9.07 -19.80
CA VAL A 16 1.50 -9.08 -18.63
C VAL A 16 1.18 -7.62 -18.38
N ALA A 17 0.02 -7.17 -18.85
CA ALA A 17 -0.54 -5.90 -18.43
C ALA A 17 -0.74 -6.03 -16.90
N VAL A 18 0.13 -5.39 -16.13
CA VAL A 18 -0.11 -5.15 -14.71
C VAL A 18 -1.36 -4.27 -14.68
N HIS A 19 -2.51 -4.91 -14.51
CA HIS A 19 -3.73 -4.17 -14.24
C HIS A 19 -3.47 -3.46 -12.92
N ALA A 20 -3.35 -2.13 -12.98
CA ALA A 20 -3.38 -1.31 -11.79
C ALA A 20 -4.63 -1.75 -11.01
N GLN A 21 -4.40 -2.23 -9.81
CA GLN A 21 -5.48 -2.70 -8.96
C GLN A 21 -6.38 -1.50 -8.67
N THR A 22 -7.55 -1.46 -9.32
CA THR A 22 -8.56 -0.45 -9.01
C THR A 22 -9.10 -0.78 -7.63
N PHE A 23 -8.66 -0.05 -6.62
CA PHE A 23 -9.29 -0.10 -5.32
C PHE A 23 -10.77 0.29 -5.49
N PRO A 24 -11.74 -0.41 -4.86
CA PRO A 24 -13.11 0.05 -4.83
C PRO A 24 -13.13 1.35 -4.02
N HIS A 25 -13.07 2.47 -4.73
CA HIS A 25 -12.92 3.78 -4.10
C HIS A 25 -14.26 4.24 -3.57
N GLY A 26 -14.35 4.37 -2.26
CA GLY A 26 -15.33 5.25 -1.69
C GLY A 26 -15.13 6.66 -2.26
N GLN A 27 -16.21 7.38 -2.50
CA GLN A 27 -16.14 8.80 -2.84
C GLN A 27 -15.41 9.56 -1.73
N GLU A 28 -14.48 10.43 -2.11
CA GLU A 28 -13.81 11.30 -1.14
C GLU A 28 -14.87 12.21 -0.49
N LEU A 29 -14.90 12.25 0.83
CA LEU A 29 -15.87 13.07 1.55
C LEU A 29 -15.54 14.55 1.40
N PRO A 30 -16.56 15.44 1.44
CA PRO A 30 -16.33 16.88 1.42
C PRO A 30 -15.41 17.32 2.56
N GLN A 31 -14.58 18.32 2.30
CA GLN A 31 -13.72 18.90 3.31
C GLN A 31 -14.54 19.54 4.44
N LEU A 32 -14.15 19.29 5.68
CA LEU A 32 -14.82 19.82 6.87
C LEU A 32 -14.47 21.29 7.15
N THR A 33 -13.27 21.69 6.75
CA THR A 33 -12.76 23.04 6.95
C THR A 33 -12.85 23.85 5.65
N LYS A 34 -13.13 25.15 5.77
CA LYS A 34 -13.11 26.06 4.64
C LYS A 34 -11.78 26.78 4.58
N PRO A 35 -11.23 27.02 3.39
CA PRO A 35 -10.01 27.80 3.23
C PRO A 35 -10.26 29.28 3.59
N GLU A 36 -9.24 29.95 4.11
CA GLU A 36 -9.26 31.38 4.34
C GLU A 36 -9.01 32.16 3.06
N ALA A 37 -10.02 32.86 2.54
CA ALA A 37 -9.94 33.56 1.25
C ALA A 37 -8.82 34.59 1.19
N SER A 38 -8.43 35.18 2.31
CA SER A 38 -7.31 36.13 2.41
C SER A 38 -5.97 35.54 2.00
N GLU A 39 -5.75 34.26 2.30
CA GLU A 39 -4.53 33.52 1.99
C GLU A 39 -4.43 33.10 0.51
N TRP A 40 -5.56 33.16 -0.21
CA TRP A 40 -5.64 32.73 -1.61
C TRP A 40 -5.68 33.89 -2.61
N LYS A 41 -5.47 35.13 -2.14
CA LYS A 41 -5.43 36.31 -3.02
C LYS A 41 -4.29 36.18 -4.02
N ASN A 42 -4.61 36.36 -5.32
CA ASN A 42 -3.67 36.29 -6.43
C ASN A 42 -3.01 34.93 -6.67
N ILE A 43 -3.53 33.86 -6.09
CA ILE A 43 -3.06 32.52 -6.36
C ILE A 43 -3.86 31.95 -7.54
N GLY A 44 -3.13 31.73 -8.65
CA GLY A 44 -3.64 30.96 -9.78
C GLY A 44 -3.35 29.48 -9.63
N PHE A 45 -3.27 28.74 -10.74
CA PHE A 45 -2.77 27.37 -10.73
C PHE A 45 -1.26 27.34 -10.55
N GLN A 46 -0.78 26.56 -9.59
CA GLN A 46 0.65 26.33 -9.39
C GLN A 46 0.96 24.91 -8.95
N ALA A 47 2.16 24.45 -9.23
CA ALA A 47 2.73 23.25 -8.64
C ALA A 47 4.17 23.53 -8.24
N ILE A 48 4.58 23.04 -7.09
CA ILE A 48 5.91 23.18 -6.50
C ILE A 48 6.35 21.85 -5.90
N TRP A 49 7.65 21.65 -5.71
CA TRP A 49 8.12 20.56 -4.87
C TRP A 49 7.88 20.89 -3.40
N GLY A 50 7.16 20.02 -2.72
CA GLY A 50 6.84 20.09 -1.30
C GLY A 50 7.74 19.19 -0.47
N ASP A 51 7.42 19.12 0.82
CA ASP A 51 8.10 18.29 1.79
C ASP A 51 7.39 16.92 1.92
N ILE A 52 8.14 15.83 1.89
CA ILE A 52 7.60 14.46 2.01
C ILE A 52 7.12 14.12 3.42
N PHE A 53 7.50 14.88 4.43
CA PHE A 53 7.06 14.67 5.83
C PHE A 53 5.80 15.46 6.18
N THR A 54 5.29 16.26 5.27
CA THR A 54 4.10 17.09 5.48
C THR A 54 2.89 16.46 4.81
N ARG A 55 1.87 16.16 5.60
CA ARG A 55 0.53 15.81 5.11
C ARG A 55 -0.24 17.11 4.84
N TYR A 56 -0.21 17.60 3.61
CA TYR A 56 -0.85 18.86 3.23
C TYR A 56 -2.37 18.75 3.28
N PRO A 57 -3.08 19.55 4.12
CA PRO A 57 -4.54 19.61 4.08
C PRO A 57 -5.05 20.08 2.70
N ALA A 58 -6.26 19.69 2.34
CA ALA A 58 -6.85 20.15 1.07
C ALA A 58 -7.04 21.67 1.00
N THR A 59 -7.13 22.33 2.15
CA THR A 59 -7.27 23.79 2.26
C THR A 59 -5.93 24.51 2.45
N TYR A 60 -4.81 23.78 2.35
CA TYR A 60 -3.48 24.35 2.53
C TYR A 60 -3.18 25.45 1.50
N SER A 61 -2.92 26.67 1.99
CA SER A 61 -2.55 27.77 1.11
C SER A 61 -1.04 27.78 0.83
N PRO A 62 -0.64 27.89 -0.44
CA PRO A 62 0.77 28.06 -0.81
C PRO A 62 1.27 29.51 -0.65
N ALA A 63 0.49 30.39 -0.05
CA ALA A 63 0.88 31.80 0.16
C ALA A 63 2.19 31.89 0.95
N GLY A 64 3.12 32.69 0.47
CA GLY A 64 4.41 32.89 1.13
C GLY A 64 5.42 31.75 0.96
N ILE A 65 5.07 30.64 0.30
CA ILE A 65 6.03 29.57 0.02
C ILE A 65 6.91 29.96 -1.16
N LYS A 66 8.22 29.80 -0.96
CA LYS A 66 9.17 29.97 -2.07
C LYS A 66 8.91 28.90 -3.13
N THR A 67 8.62 29.34 -4.36
CA THR A 67 8.38 28.42 -5.47
C THR A 67 9.63 27.60 -5.78
N ASN A 68 9.52 26.29 -5.68
CA ASN A 68 10.59 25.38 -6.05
C ASN A 68 10.10 24.49 -7.21
N SER A 69 10.62 24.73 -8.40
CA SER A 69 10.26 23.98 -9.61
C SER A 69 11.27 22.90 -9.97
N SER A 70 12.35 22.76 -9.21
CA SER A 70 13.40 21.77 -9.45
C SER A 70 13.75 21.03 -8.16
N LEU A 71 13.82 19.69 -8.22
CA LEU A 71 14.20 18.85 -7.11
C LEU A 71 15.28 17.87 -7.54
N THR A 72 16.26 17.66 -6.66
CA THR A 72 17.25 16.60 -6.81
C THR A 72 17.08 15.62 -5.66
N LEU A 73 16.81 14.38 -5.99
CA LEU A 73 16.82 13.25 -5.07
C LEU A 73 18.16 12.53 -5.19
N ARG A 74 18.62 11.96 -4.09
CA ARG A 74 19.87 11.21 -4.06
C ARG A 74 19.61 9.85 -3.43
N GLY A 75 20.10 8.79 -4.07
CA GLY A 75 19.97 7.45 -3.55
C GLY A 75 20.94 6.46 -4.17
N TRP A 76 21.07 5.30 -3.55
CA TRP A 76 21.85 4.19 -4.06
C TRP A 76 21.11 3.49 -5.21
N ARG A 77 21.82 2.80 -6.04
CA ARG A 77 21.19 1.90 -7.03
C ARG A 77 20.46 0.78 -6.32
N GLY A 78 19.22 0.52 -6.72
CA GLY A 78 18.30 -0.41 -6.02
C GLY A 78 17.50 0.21 -4.88
N GLU A 79 17.69 1.51 -4.59
CA GLU A 79 16.93 2.22 -3.56
C GLU A 79 15.65 2.85 -4.14
N ARG A 80 14.66 3.03 -3.28
CA ARG A 80 13.47 3.86 -3.54
C ARG A 80 13.70 5.25 -2.98
N VAL A 81 13.56 6.25 -3.82
CA VAL A 81 13.58 7.66 -3.41
C VAL A 81 12.23 8.29 -3.67
N GLN A 82 11.77 9.13 -2.74
CA GLN A 82 10.43 9.71 -2.78
C GLN A 82 10.47 11.23 -2.98
N ALA A 83 9.43 11.73 -3.61
CA ALA A 83 9.15 13.15 -3.72
C ALA A 83 7.66 13.42 -3.57
N GLN A 84 7.31 14.61 -3.12
CA GLN A 84 5.93 15.09 -3.13
C GLN A 84 5.88 16.43 -3.86
N ALA A 85 5.04 16.54 -4.88
CA ALA A 85 4.68 17.82 -5.46
C ALA A 85 3.36 18.30 -4.83
N LEU A 86 3.30 19.59 -4.49
CA LEU A 86 2.08 20.24 -4.03
C LEU A 86 1.49 21.02 -5.21
N VAL A 87 0.28 20.63 -5.60
CA VAL A 87 -0.54 21.34 -6.58
C VAL A 87 -1.56 22.17 -5.83
N SER A 88 -1.68 23.46 -6.19
CA SER A 88 -2.60 24.39 -5.54
C SER A 88 -3.30 25.25 -6.58
N THR A 89 -4.57 25.57 -6.34
CA THR A 89 -5.34 26.40 -7.27
C THR A 89 -6.31 27.34 -6.57
N GLY A 90 -6.30 28.62 -6.97
CA GLY A 90 -7.29 29.60 -6.54
C GLY A 90 -8.54 29.61 -7.44
N ARG A 91 -8.56 28.85 -8.53
CA ARG A 91 -9.69 28.71 -9.46
C ARG A 91 -10.09 27.24 -9.59
N LYS A 92 -11.26 26.99 -10.14
CA LYS A 92 -11.64 25.63 -10.52
C LYS A 92 -10.69 25.09 -11.59
N VAL A 93 -10.26 23.85 -11.45
CA VAL A 93 -9.47 23.09 -12.41
C VAL A 93 -10.22 21.80 -12.73
N GLU A 94 -10.37 21.51 -14.02
CA GLU A 94 -11.10 20.33 -14.48
C GLU A 94 -10.16 19.38 -15.24
N GLY A 95 -10.32 18.10 -14.98
CA GLY A 95 -9.55 17.06 -15.66
C GLY A 95 -8.03 17.19 -15.45
N LEU A 96 -7.59 17.45 -14.23
CA LEU A 96 -6.16 17.53 -13.89
C LEU A 96 -5.52 16.16 -13.99
N GLU A 97 -4.47 16.09 -14.81
CA GLU A 97 -3.64 14.92 -15.03
C GLU A 97 -2.16 15.25 -14.81
N TYR A 98 -1.35 14.22 -14.70
CA TYR A 98 0.11 14.36 -14.69
C TYR A 98 0.77 13.35 -15.63
N VAL A 99 1.94 13.72 -16.13
CA VAL A 99 2.81 12.85 -16.94
C VAL A 99 4.23 12.94 -16.39
N VAL A 100 4.78 11.79 -16.04
CA VAL A 100 6.18 11.67 -15.64
C VAL A 100 6.99 11.20 -16.85
N SER A 101 8.04 11.95 -17.21
CA SER A 101 8.92 11.55 -18.30
C SER A 101 9.99 10.57 -17.83
N ASP A 102 10.60 9.85 -18.76
CA ASP A 102 11.89 9.21 -18.50
C ASP A 102 12.89 10.21 -17.93
N LEU A 103 13.75 9.74 -17.01
CA LEU A 103 14.87 10.54 -16.52
C LEU A 103 16.13 10.15 -17.31
N LYS A 104 16.64 11.08 -18.08
CA LYS A 104 17.79 10.85 -18.99
C LYS A 104 19.09 11.29 -18.33
N GLY A 105 20.09 10.44 -18.38
CA GLY A 105 21.48 10.70 -17.97
C GLY A 105 22.46 10.52 -19.13
N ARG A 106 23.72 10.86 -18.91
CA ARG A 106 24.77 10.72 -19.94
C ARG A 106 25.01 9.28 -20.38
N LYS A 107 24.80 8.30 -19.49
CA LYS A 107 25.16 6.90 -19.69
C LYS A 107 23.96 5.93 -19.59
N GLY A 108 22.73 6.46 -19.56
CA GLY A 108 21.56 5.62 -19.43
C GLY A 108 20.28 6.42 -19.16
N THR A 109 19.22 5.68 -18.86
CA THR A 109 17.88 6.25 -18.63
C THR A 109 17.24 5.49 -17.46
N ILE A 110 16.63 6.21 -16.53
CA ILE A 110 15.64 5.62 -15.62
C ILE A 110 14.30 5.77 -16.33
N PRO A 111 13.66 4.66 -16.75
CA PRO A 111 12.40 4.73 -17.48
C PRO A 111 11.27 5.24 -16.56
N SER A 112 10.29 5.91 -17.12
CA SER A 112 9.12 6.38 -16.40
C SER A 112 8.34 5.24 -15.72
N SER A 113 8.43 4.02 -16.22
CA SER A 113 7.88 2.82 -15.59
C SER A 113 8.54 2.44 -14.26
N ALA A 114 9.73 2.97 -13.96
CA ALA A 114 10.38 2.83 -12.67
C ALA A 114 9.94 3.92 -11.66
N ILE A 115 9.00 4.78 -12.04
CA ILE A 115 8.48 5.86 -11.21
C ILE A 115 6.98 5.66 -11.03
N GLU A 116 6.59 5.23 -9.85
CA GLU A 116 5.19 5.22 -9.46
C GLU A 116 4.79 6.64 -9.04
N ALA A 117 3.62 7.10 -9.48
CA ALA A 117 3.07 8.38 -9.07
C ALA A 117 1.57 8.26 -8.82
N GLY A 118 1.06 9.01 -7.84
CA GLY A 118 -0.36 9.03 -7.50
C GLY A 118 -0.74 10.30 -6.74
N PHE A 119 -1.93 10.83 -7.03
CA PHE A 119 -2.46 11.89 -6.21
C PHE A 119 -2.80 11.35 -4.82
N VAL A 120 -2.51 12.17 -3.81
CA VAL A 120 -2.84 11.84 -2.42
C VAL A 120 -4.31 12.15 -2.18
N ARG A 121 -5.08 11.16 -1.72
CA ARG A 121 -6.49 11.32 -1.37
C ARG A 121 -6.65 11.73 0.09
N TYR A 122 -7.81 12.27 0.41
CA TYR A 122 -8.19 12.63 1.77
C TYR A 122 -9.15 11.60 2.32
N VAL A 123 -8.87 11.15 3.54
CA VAL A 123 -9.71 10.19 4.27
C VAL A 123 -10.16 10.77 5.58
N MET A 124 -11.38 10.42 5.99
CA MET A 124 -11.87 10.77 7.32
C MET A 124 -11.19 9.86 8.33
N VAL A 125 -10.53 10.45 9.28
CA VAL A 125 -9.87 9.72 10.37
C VAL A 125 -10.33 10.24 11.72
N ASP A 126 -10.02 9.45 12.69
CA ASP A 126 -10.26 9.64 14.10
C ASP A 126 -8.91 9.41 14.80
N GLU A 127 -8.00 10.34 14.56
CA GLU A 127 -6.63 10.23 15.06
C GLU A 127 -6.55 10.45 16.58
N LEU A 128 -7.37 11.36 17.09
CA LEU A 128 -7.41 11.69 18.50
C LEU A 128 -8.87 11.80 18.97
N ASN A 129 -9.17 11.24 20.13
CA ASN A 129 -10.40 11.55 20.82
C ASN A 129 -10.47 13.05 21.14
N LYS A 130 -11.67 13.61 21.31
CA LYS A 130 -11.88 15.02 21.69
C LYS A 130 -11.13 15.41 22.97
N ASP A 131 -10.84 14.45 23.84
CA ASP A 131 -10.03 14.64 25.05
C ASP A 131 -8.52 14.49 24.81
N GLY A 132 -8.08 14.28 23.56
CA GLY A 132 -6.68 14.09 23.19
C GLY A 132 -6.07 12.76 23.63
N LYS A 133 -6.88 11.83 24.16
CA LYS A 133 -6.40 10.52 24.64
C LYS A 133 -6.74 9.42 23.66
N SER A 134 -5.76 8.90 22.98
CA SER A 134 -5.89 7.66 22.21
C SER A 134 -5.61 6.44 23.10
N GLY A 135 -6.26 5.31 22.84
CA GLY A 135 -6.01 4.07 23.55
C GLY A 135 -6.32 2.84 22.73
N CYS A 136 -5.37 1.92 22.70
CA CYS A 136 -5.45 0.68 21.89
C CYS A 136 -6.55 -0.30 22.35
N SER A 137 -7.07 -0.19 23.56
CA SER A 137 -7.96 -1.18 24.16
C SER A 137 -9.40 -0.73 24.35
N ARG A 138 -9.70 0.53 24.14
CA ARG A 138 -11.06 1.06 24.20
C ARG A 138 -11.55 1.36 22.80
N ARG A 139 -12.72 0.84 22.45
CA ARG A 139 -13.53 1.44 21.39
C ARG A 139 -14.20 2.65 22.06
N PRO A 140 -13.70 3.85 21.88
CA PRO A 140 -14.33 5.01 22.47
C PRO A 140 -15.71 5.17 21.88
N ASP A 141 -16.58 5.83 22.61
CA ASP A 141 -17.86 6.28 22.08
C ASP A 141 -17.61 7.12 20.83
N ARG A 142 -18.18 6.74 19.69
CA ARG A 142 -18.03 7.46 18.42
C ARG A 142 -18.42 8.92 18.50
N THR A 143 -19.26 9.30 19.46
CA THR A 143 -19.62 10.70 19.72
C THR A 143 -18.47 11.53 20.30
N GLN A 144 -17.43 10.87 20.80
CA GLN A 144 -16.22 11.48 21.36
C GLN A 144 -15.08 11.60 20.34
N TYR A 145 -15.30 11.16 19.11
CA TYR A 145 -14.29 11.23 18.08
C TYR A 145 -14.09 12.64 17.56
N ASP A 146 -12.84 13.00 17.32
CA ASP A 146 -12.48 14.18 16.56
C ASP A 146 -12.28 13.76 15.11
N SER A 147 -13.32 13.94 14.30
CA SER A 147 -13.26 13.56 12.88
C SER A 147 -12.50 14.63 12.11
N SER A 148 -11.40 14.23 11.49
CA SER A 148 -10.59 15.11 10.64
C SER A 148 -10.33 14.47 9.27
N MET A 149 -10.17 15.34 8.26
CA MET A 149 -9.78 14.92 6.91
C MET A 149 -8.27 15.00 6.80
N VAL A 150 -7.61 13.87 6.55
CA VAL A 150 -6.14 13.78 6.42
C VAL A 150 -5.74 13.30 5.04
N ALA A 151 -4.64 13.84 4.54
CA ALA A 151 -3.95 13.33 3.37
C ALA A 151 -3.28 12.00 3.74
N ASP A 152 -3.72 10.89 3.14
CA ASP A 152 -3.22 9.56 3.52
C ASP A 152 -3.01 8.63 2.32
N VAL A 153 -4.04 8.29 1.59
CA VAL A 153 -3.94 7.29 0.52
C VAL A 153 -3.25 7.86 -0.71
N ILE A 154 -2.17 7.23 -1.16
CA ILE A 154 -1.55 7.51 -2.47
C ILE A 154 -2.27 6.65 -3.50
N ASP A 155 -2.98 7.28 -4.43
CA ASP A 155 -3.84 6.58 -5.40
C ASP A 155 -3.44 6.88 -6.84
N PRO A 156 -2.72 5.97 -7.51
CA PRO A 156 -2.34 6.14 -8.92
C PRO A 156 -3.53 6.21 -9.88
N SER A 157 -4.68 5.67 -9.48
CA SER A 157 -5.89 5.65 -10.32
C SER A 157 -6.77 6.89 -10.16
N PHE A 158 -6.41 7.82 -9.25
CA PHE A 158 -7.18 9.03 -8.94
C PHE A 158 -6.91 10.18 -9.91
N ALA A 159 -6.56 9.88 -11.16
CA ALA A 159 -6.41 10.84 -12.25
C ALA A 159 -7.24 10.36 -13.44
N PRO A 160 -7.89 11.26 -14.23
CA PRO A 160 -7.95 12.71 -13.99
C PRO A 160 -8.84 13.11 -12.80
N LEU A 161 -8.54 14.23 -12.19
CA LEU A 161 -9.35 14.76 -11.08
C LEU A 161 -9.72 16.23 -11.28
N ASP A 162 -10.81 16.65 -10.66
CA ASP A 162 -11.21 18.05 -10.56
C ASP A 162 -10.74 18.64 -9.22
N MET A 163 -10.36 19.90 -9.24
CA MET A 163 -10.01 20.64 -8.03
C MET A 163 -10.89 21.88 -7.88
N GLU A 164 -11.47 22.04 -6.70
CA GLU A 164 -12.24 23.21 -6.35
C GLU A 164 -11.32 24.44 -6.13
N PRO A 165 -11.85 25.67 -6.28
CA PRO A 165 -11.09 26.87 -5.94
C PRO A 165 -10.56 26.85 -4.50
N MET A 166 -9.41 27.45 -4.28
CA MET A 166 -8.76 27.55 -2.98
C MET A 166 -8.46 26.16 -2.36
N SER A 167 -7.95 25.25 -3.19
CA SER A 167 -7.61 23.90 -2.75
C SER A 167 -6.19 23.51 -3.17
N SER A 168 -5.64 22.57 -2.41
CA SER A 168 -4.34 21.95 -2.67
C SER A 168 -4.43 20.44 -2.65
N ARG A 169 -3.49 19.78 -3.36
CA ARG A 169 -3.37 18.33 -3.40
C ARG A 169 -1.93 17.90 -3.61
N GLY A 170 -1.52 16.89 -2.85
CA GLY A 170 -0.22 16.26 -3.05
C GLY A 170 -0.24 15.32 -4.27
N LEU A 171 0.84 15.32 -5.03
CA LEU A 171 1.19 14.26 -5.97
C LEU A 171 2.43 13.58 -5.40
N TRP A 172 2.30 12.32 -5.00
CA TRP A 172 3.41 11.53 -4.48
C TRP A 172 4.10 10.78 -5.61
N LEU A 173 5.43 10.75 -5.58
CA LEU A 173 6.26 10.00 -6.51
C LEU A 173 7.20 9.08 -5.74
N THR A 174 7.34 7.86 -6.21
CA THR A 174 8.35 6.89 -5.75
C THR A 174 9.16 6.43 -6.94
N CYS A 175 10.44 6.76 -6.96
CA CYS A 175 11.36 6.34 -8.01
C CYS A 175 12.22 5.18 -7.51
N TRP A 176 12.16 4.02 -8.20
CA TRP A 176 13.09 2.92 -8.04
C TRP A 176 14.32 3.20 -8.88
N ILE A 177 15.46 3.40 -8.23
CA ILE A 177 16.73 3.56 -8.94
C ILE A 177 17.16 2.16 -9.41
N PRO A 178 17.21 1.88 -10.72
CA PRO A 178 17.61 0.57 -11.19
C PRO A 178 19.01 0.18 -10.70
N ARG A 179 19.21 -1.11 -10.43
CA ARG A 179 20.48 -1.62 -9.87
C ARG A 179 21.62 -1.63 -10.89
N ASP A 180 21.27 -1.74 -12.15
CA ASP A 180 22.16 -1.95 -13.31
C ASP A 180 22.52 -0.67 -14.06
N ILE A 181 21.96 0.48 -13.67
CA ILE A 181 22.32 1.75 -14.31
C ILE A 181 23.68 2.27 -13.79
N PRO A 182 24.46 2.98 -14.60
CA PRO A 182 25.65 3.68 -14.14
C PRO A 182 25.34 4.77 -13.11
N ALA A 183 26.25 4.99 -12.15
CA ALA A 183 26.16 6.15 -11.27
C ALA A 183 26.17 7.46 -12.07
N GLY A 184 25.39 8.45 -11.60
CA GLY A 184 25.26 9.74 -12.27
C GLY A 184 23.92 10.41 -12.07
N ASN A 185 23.75 11.56 -12.71
CA ASN A 185 22.51 12.33 -12.67
C ASN A 185 21.59 11.96 -13.83
N TYR A 186 20.33 11.74 -13.51
CA TYR A 186 19.24 11.40 -14.42
C TYR A 186 18.12 12.42 -14.26
N SER A 187 17.82 13.18 -15.30
CA SER A 187 16.90 14.31 -15.22
C SER A 187 15.71 14.14 -16.17
N GLY A 188 14.56 14.56 -15.71
CA GLY A 188 13.31 14.57 -16.46
C GLY A 188 12.30 15.55 -15.86
N THR A 189 11.02 15.34 -16.15
CA THR A 189 9.98 16.27 -15.79
C THR A 189 8.73 15.56 -15.27
N VAL A 190 8.00 16.27 -14.40
CA VAL A 190 6.60 16.00 -14.08
C VAL A 190 5.78 17.12 -14.69
N THR A 191 4.94 16.80 -15.66
CA THR A 191 4.11 17.76 -16.39
C THR A 191 2.67 17.61 -15.94
N PHE A 192 2.09 18.68 -15.38
CA PHE A 192 0.67 18.76 -15.07
C PHE A 192 -0.09 19.27 -16.28
N LYS A 193 -1.23 18.64 -16.54
CA LYS A 193 -2.12 18.99 -17.65
C LYS A 193 -3.53 19.21 -17.14
N GLU A 194 -4.21 20.22 -17.70
CA GLU A 194 -5.63 20.47 -17.53
C GLU A 194 -6.31 20.24 -18.87
N ASN A 195 -7.25 19.34 -18.95
CA ASN A 195 -7.92 18.95 -20.20
C ASN A 195 -6.92 18.66 -21.35
N GLY A 196 -5.87 17.91 -21.02
CA GLY A 196 -4.80 17.48 -21.96
C GLY A 196 -3.76 18.57 -22.28
N LYS A 197 -3.95 19.85 -21.87
CA LYS A 197 -3.00 20.94 -22.10
C LYS A 197 -2.04 21.10 -20.93
N ALA A 198 -0.73 21.18 -21.19
CA ALA A 198 0.26 21.42 -20.15
C ALA A 198 0.05 22.79 -19.49
N VAL A 199 -0.09 22.79 -18.16
CA VAL A 199 -0.27 24.01 -17.35
C VAL A 199 0.91 24.29 -16.42
N LYS A 200 1.68 23.26 -16.07
CA LYS A 200 2.89 23.41 -15.24
C LYS A 200 3.85 22.25 -15.46
N VAL A 201 5.14 22.54 -15.36
CA VAL A 201 6.22 21.56 -15.44
C VAL A 201 7.13 21.72 -14.24
N LEU A 202 7.44 20.62 -13.57
CA LEU A 202 8.46 20.51 -12.54
C LEU A 202 9.64 19.68 -13.04
N LYS A 203 10.86 20.08 -12.69
CA LYS A 203 12.08 19.31 -13.00
C LYS A 203 12.39 18.35 -11.86
N LEU A 204 12.69 17.10 -12.23
CA LEU A 204 13.13 16.06 -11.29
C LEU A 204 14.50 15.56 -11.75
N THR A 205 15.45 15.51 -10.82
CA THR A 205 16.75 14.87 -11.04
C THR A 205 16.92 13.79 -9.98
N VAL A 206 17.37 12.62 -10.38
CA VAL A 206 17.81 11.55 -9.50
C VAL A 206 19.31 11.38 -9.66
N GLU A 207 20.05 11.61 -8.59
CA GLU A 207 21.47 11.30 -8.48
C GLU A 207 21.62 9.85 -8.00
N ALA A 208 21.87 8.93 -8.93
CA ALA A 208 22.21 7.55 -8.62
C ALA A 208 23.64 7.47 -8.15
N GLN A 209 23.85 7.09 -6.88
CA GLN A 209 25.18 6.92 -6.29
C GLN A 209 25.82 5.60 -6.75
N ASP A 210 27.12 5.47 -6.56
CA ASP A 210 27.85 4.27 -7.02
C ASP A 210 27.55 3.01 -6.19
N GLN A 211 27.08 3.18 -4.97
CA GLN A 211 26.69 2.07 -4.11
C GLN A 211 25.45 1.36 -4.65
N ILE A 212 25.37 0.06 -4.36
CA ILE A 212 24.20 -0.76 -4.68
C ILE A 212 23.58 -1.24 -3.36
N LEU A 213 22.31 -0.87 -3.14
CA LEU A 213 21.56 -1.40 -2.00
C LEU A 213 21.39 -2.92 -2.14
N PRO A 214 21.68 -3.75 -1.12
CA PRO A 214 21.36 -5.17 -1.16
C PRO A 214 19.88 -5.42 -1.54
N ALA A 215 19.56 -6.58 -2.07
CA ALA A 215 18.17 -6.93 -2.32
C ALA A 215 17.39 -7.00 -0.99
N PRO A 216 16.09 -6.69 -0.95
CA PRO A 216 15.29 -6.68 0.29
C PRO A 216 15.37 -7.99 1.08
N LYS A 217 15.43 -9.13 0.40
CA LYS A 217 15.61 -10.45 1.04
C LYS A 217 16.92 -10.58 1.79
N ASP A 218 17.97 -9.84 1.39
CA ASP A 218 19.31 -9.89 1.96
C ASP A 218 19.53 -8.83 3.05
N TRP A 219 18.53 -7.98 3.34
CA TRP A 219 18.65 -6.99 4.40
C TRP A 219 18.72 -7.65 5.76
N ARG A 220 19.65 -7.16 6.60
CA ARG A 220 19.81 -7.64 7.98
C ARG A 220 18.69 -7.14 8.91
N PHE A 221 18.00 -6.08 8.53
CA PHE A 221 16.87 -5.56 9.28
C PHE A 221 15.75 -6.60 9.31
N HIS A 222 15.29 -6.95 10.51
CA HIS A 222 14.21 -7.92 10.71
C HIS A 222 12.87 -7.17 10.75
N LEU A 223 12.17 -7.16 9.63
CA LEU A 223 10.84 -6.59 9.53
C LEU A 223 9.80 -7.69 9.76
N ASP A 224 8.91 -7.44 10.74
CA ASP A 224 7.76 -8.29 11.06
C ASP A 224 6.49 -7.42 11.14
N LEU A 225 5.91 -7.12 9.99
CA LEU A 225 4.59 -6.51 9.89
C LEU A 225 3.53 -7.62 9.79
N TRP A 226 2.61 -7.66 10.71
CA TRP A 226 1.55 -8.67 10.75
C TRP A 226 0.59 -8.51 9.58
N GLN A 227 0.31 -9.63 8.91
CA GLN A 227 -0.61 -9.66 7.78
C GLN A 227 -1.98 -10.15 8.26
N ASN A 228 -3.06 -9.44 7.86
CA ASN A 228 -4.43 -9.87 8.10
C ASN A 228 -5.13 -10.21 6.77
N PRO A 229 -5.04 -11.45 6.29
CA PRO A 229 -5.69 -11.86 5.04
C PRO A 229 -7.22 -11.75 5.10
N PHE A 230 -7.82 -11.89 6.28
CA PHE A 230 -9.26 -11.82 6.46
C PHE A 230 -9.82 -10.42 6.14
N ALA A 231 -9.07 -9.38 6.47
CA ALA A 231 -9.40 -7.99 6.10
C ALA A 231 -9.41 -7.80 4.58
N VAL A 232 -8.48 -8.43 3.86
CA VAL A 232 -8.41 -8.36 2.39
C VAL A 232 -9.64 -9.01 1.75
N SER A 233 -10.02 -10.20 2.22
CA SER A 233 -11.24 -10.89 1.73
C SER A 233 -12.48 -10.02 1.89
N ARG A 234 -12.70 -9.43 3.07
CA ARG A 234 -13.85 -8.55 3.31
C ARG A 234 -13.81 -7.30 2.43
N TYR A 235 -12.65 -6.66 2.32
CA TYR A 235 -12.51 -5.40 1.58
C TYR A 235 -12.78 -5.61 0.09
N TYR A 236 -12.22 -6.65 -0.51
CA TYR A 236 -12.41 -6.97 -1.93
C TYR A 236 -13.68 -7.80 -2.20
N GLN A 237 -14.42 -8.20 -1.17
CA GLN A 237 -15.63 -9.00 -1.26
C GLN A 237 -15.41 -10.31 -2.04
N VAL A 238 -14.30 -10.98 -1.76
CA VAL A 238 -13.92 -12.26 -2.36
C VAL A 238 -13.97 -13.38 -1.32
N PRO A 239 -14.34 -14.61 -1.71
CA PRO A 239 -14.35 -15.74 -0.77
C PRO A 239 -12.97 -16.01 -0.18
N LEU A 240 -12.90 -16.24 1.13
CA LEU A 240 -11.65 -16.60 1.81
C LEU A 240 -10.97 -17.78 1.12
N TRP A 241 -9.66 -17.67 0.95
CA TRP A 241 -8.77 -18.69 0.40
C TRP A 241 -9.08 -19.13 -1.04
N SER A 242 -9.96 -18.39 -1.73
CA SER A 242 -10.20 -18.57 -3.17
C SER A 242 -9.01 -18.06 -3.99
N LYS A 243 -8.99 -18.43 -5.26
CA LYS A 243 -8.00 -17.91 -6.22
C LYS A 243 -8.03 -16.37 -6.28
N GLU A 244 -9.22 -15.80 -6.31
CA GLU A 244 -9.46 -14.35 -6.35
C GLU A 244 -8.92 -13.66 -5.09
N HIS A 245 -9.03 -14.32 -3.93
CA HIS A 245 -8.46 -13.81 -2.68
C HIS A 245 -6.93 -13.76 -2.73
N PHE A 246 -6.28 -14.83 -3.17
CA PHE A 246 -4.82 -14.84 -3.35
C PHE A 246 -4.36 -13.82 -4.40
N GLU A 247 -5.10 -13.65 -5.49
CA GLU A 247 -4.82 -12.61 -6.49
C GLU A 247 -4.93 -11.20 -5.90
N ALA A 248 -5.94 -10.92 -5.08
CA ALA A 248 -6.12 -9.64 -4.40
C ALA A 248 -5.00 -9.34 -3.39
N MET A 249 -4.49 -10.38 -2.71
CA MET A 249 -3.40 -10.24 -1.75
C MET A 249 -2.02 -10.07 -2.39
N ARG A 250 -1.78 -10.64 -3.56
CA ARG A 250 -0.45 -10.71 -4.19
C ARG A 250 0.26 -9.36 -4.29
N PRO A 251 -0.35 -8.28 -4.81
CA PRO A 251 0.32 -6.99 -4.89
C PRO A 251 0.75 -6.44 -3.52
N LEU A 252 -0.09 -6.64 -2.49
CA LEU A 252 0.19 -6.20 -1.13
C LEU A 252 1.36 -6.97 -0.52
N MET A 253 1.36 -8.30 -0.63
CA MET A 253 2.39 -9.16 -0.06
C MET A 253 3.73 -8.99 -0.81
N THR A 254 3.69 -8.82 -2.13
CA THR A 254 4.89 -8.49 -2.93
C THR A 254 5.49 -7.16 -2.47
N ARG A 255 4.67 -6.14 -2.22
CA ARG A 255 5.16 -4.85 -1.70
C ARG A 255 5.77 -4.96 -0.30
N LEU A 256 5.22 -5.81 0.56
CA LEU A 256 5.85 -6.13 1.86
C LEU A 256 7.20 -6.82 1.68
N ALA A 257 7.30 -7.79 0.78
CA ALA A 257 8.58 -8.45 0.46
C ALA A 257 9.63 -7.43 -0.03
N GLU A 258 9.23 -6.51 -0.90
CA GLU A 258 10.06 -5.41 -1.39
C GLU A 258 10.47 -4.40 -0.29
N ALA A 259 9.72 -4.33 0.80
CA ALA A 259 10.07 -3.57 2.01
C ALA A 259 10.98 -4.36 2.97
N GLY A 260 11.30 -5.62 2.66
CA GLY A 260 12.18 -6.47 3.47
C GLY A 260 11.46 -7.27 4.53
N GLN A 261 10.15 -7.50 4.39
CA GLN A 261 9.38 -8.40 5.28
C GLN A 261 10.02 -9.77 5.36
N LYS A 262 10.18 -10.29 6.58
CA LYS A 262 10.83 -11.59 6.86
C LYS A 262 9.85 -12.66 7.32
N VAL A 263 8.73 -12.26 7.89
CA VAL A 263 7.87 -13.12 8.71
C VAL A 263 6.51 -13.31 8.07
N VAL A 264 6.07 -14.55 8.00
CA VAL A 264 4.69 -14.93 7.70
C VAL A 264 3.90 -15.00 9.00
N THR A 265 2.83 -14.22 9.14
CA THR A 265 1.89 -14.30 10.26
C THR A 265 0.86 -15.38 9.97
N ALA A 266 0.84 -16.46 10.74
CA ALA A 266 -0.12 -17.55 10.61
C ALA A 266 -0.90 -17.75 11.90
N SER A 267 -2.23 -17.71 11.85
CA SER A 267 -3.08 -18.04 12.99
C SER A 267 -3.39 -19.54 13.00
N ILE A 268 -2.99 -20.24 14.05
CA ILE A 268 -3.22 -21.70 14.19
C ILE A 268 -4.38 -22.04 15.12
N ILE A 269 -5.02 -21.03 15.68
CA ILE A 269 -6.25 -21.10 16.45
C ILE A 269 -7.17 -19.92 16.13
N HIS A 270 -8.44 -20.06 16.43
CA HIS A 270 -9.42 -18.97 16.25
C HIS A 270 -9.20 -17.84 17.26
N LYS A 271 -9.17 -16.60 16.76
CA LYS A 271 -9.06 -15.37 17.56
C LYS A 271 -7.92 -15.37 18.58
N PRO A 272 -6.67 -15.59 18.19
CA PRO A 272 -5.54 -15.64 19.14
C PRO A 272 -5.42 -14.38 20.00
N TRP A 273 -5.86 -13.23 19.48
CA TRP A 273 -5.88 -11.93 20.18
C TRP A 273 -7.29 -11.50 20.58
N ASN A 274 -8.21 -12.44 20.79
CA ASN A 274 -9.61 -12.18 21.13
C ASN A 274 -10.35 -11.39 20.04
N GLY A 275 -10.73 -10.27 20.13
CA GLY A 275 -11.43 -9.45 19.13
C GLY A 275 -10.75 -8.08 18.96
N GLN A 276 -9.42 -8.03 19.05
CA GLN A 276 -8.66 -6.79 18.95
C GLN A 276 -8.77 -6.17 17.55
N THR A 277 -8.86 -6.99 16.50
CA THR A 277 -9.02 -6.53 15.13
C THR A 277 -10.48 -6.56 14.69
N TYR A 278 -10.87 -5.69 13.77
CA TYR A 278 -12.22 -5.69 13.21
C TYR A 278 -12.50 -7.01 12.48
N ASP A 279 -11.60 -7.42 11.59
CA ASP A 279 -11.64 -8.73 10.95
C ASP A 279 -10.86 -9.70 11.84
N HIS A 280 -11.56 -10.67 12.40
CA HIS A 280 -10.96 -11.65 13.30
C HIS A 280 -10.05 -12.59 12.52
N PHE A 281 -8.99 -13.02 13.18
CA PHE A 281 -8.13 -14.06 12.66
C PHE A 281 -8.80 -15.42 12.92
N GLU A 282 -9.20 -16.09 11.85
CA GLU A 282 -9.64 -17.46 11.90
C GLU A 282 -8.44 -18.41 11.94
N SER A 283 -8.65 -19.62 12.43
CA SER A 283 -7.60 -20.64 12.39
C SER A 283 -7.32 -21.07 10.96
N MET A 284 -6.06 -21.06 10.55
CA MET A 284 -5.59 -21.63 9.29
C MET A 284 -5.38 -23.16 9.39
N VAL A 285 -5.45 -23.71 10.61
CA VAL A 285 -5.45 -25.15 10.88
C VAL A 285 -6.86 -25.56 11.30
N THR A 286 -7.46 -26.50 10.58
CA THR A 286 -8.75 -27.05 10.99
C THR A 286 -8.55 -28.06 12.11
N TRP A 287 -9.12 -27.77 13.26
CA TRP A 287 -9.15 -28.68 14.39
C TRP A 287 -10.44 -29.49 14.33
N MET A 288 -10.34 -30.82 14.25
CA MET A 288 -11.50 -31.70 14.15
C MET A 288 -11.43 -32.80 15.22
N LYS A 289 -12.54 -32.96 15.95
CA LYS A 289 -12.74 -34.10 16.82
C LYS A 289 -13.55 -35.16 16.07
N ARG A 290 -12.95 -36.33 15.85
CA ARG A 290 -13.56 -37.44 15.12
C ARG A 290 -14.63 -38.17 15.96
N LEU A 291 -15.43 -39.03 15.31
CA LEU A 291 -16.45 -39.83 15.94
C LEU A 291 -15.89 -40.77 17.05
N ASP A 292 -14.67 -41.26 16.88
CA ASP A 292 -13.96 -42.09 17.85
C ASP A 292 -13.32 -41.31 19.00
N GLY A 293 -13.50 -39.96 19.01
CA GLY A 293 -12.93 -39.07 20.02
C GLY A 293 -11.48 -38.65 19.75
N SER A 294 -10.83 -39.17 18.73
CA SER A 294 -9.48 -38.75 18.33
C SER A 294 -9.49 -37.36 17.69
N TRP A 295 -8.32 -36.71 17.65
CA TRP A 295 -8.13 -35.39 17.03
C TRP A 295 -7.46 -35.54 15.69
N GLU A 296 -7.96 -34.76 14.71
CA GLU A 296 -7.34 -34.54 13.41
C GLU A 296 -7.07 -33.06 13.22
N PHE A 297 -5.89 -32.74 12.68
CA PHE A 297 -5.49 -31.38 12.34
C PHE A 297 -5.21 -31.34 10.85
N ARG A 298 -5.92 -30.46 10.12
CA ARG A 298 -5.76 -30.29 8.68
C ARG A 298 -5.09 -28.95 8.41
N TYR A 299 -4.08 -28.98 7.55
CA TYR A 299 -3.20 -27.86 7.27
C TYR A 299 -3.43 -27.25 5.89
N ASP A 300 -4.48 -27.65 5.17
CA ASP A 300 -4.71 -27.24 3.77
C ASP A 300 -4.62 -25.69 3.57
N VAL A 301 -5.25 -24.93 4.48
CA VAL A 301 -5.21 -23.44 4.43
C VAL A 301 -3.87 -22.91 4.88
N PHE A 302 -3.29 -23.48 5.92
CA PHE A 302 -1.98 -23.07 6.43
C PHE A 302 -0.90 -23.25 5.37
N ASP A 303 -0.86 -24.41 4.73
CA ASP A 303 0.11 -24.72 3.68
C ASP A 303 -0.06 -23.78 2.48
N ALA A 304 -1.30 -23.62 1.99
CA ALA A 304 -1.59 -22.70 0.88
C ALA A 304 -1.19 -21.26 1.19
N TRP A 305 -1.40 -20.79 2.42
CA TRP A 305 -0.99 -19.46 2.86
C TRP A 305 0.53 -19.30 2.89
N VAL A 306 1.25 -20.26 3.48
CA VAL A 306 2.72 -20.22 3.57
C VAL A 306 3.36 -20.30 2.18
N GLU A 307 2.88 -21.20 1.31
CA GLU A 307 3.35 -21.32 -0.07
C GLU A 307 3.10 -20.03 -0.87
N PHE A 308 1.92 -19.43 -0.69
CA PHE A 308 1.60 -18.15 -1.31
C PHE A 308 2.55 -17.04 -0.86
N MET A 309 2.80 -16.91 0.45
CA MET A 309 3.72 -15.91 1.00
C MET A 309 5.14 -16.10 0.50
N ALA A 310 5.62 -17.34 0.45
CA ALA A 310 6.92 -17.69 -0.14
C ALA A 310 6.98 -17.30 -1.63
N SER A 311 5.90 -17.53 -2.39
CA SER A 311 5.80 -17.11 -3.80
C SER A 311 5.83 -15.59 -3.99
N CYS A 312 5.51 -14.82 -2.96
CA CYS A 312 5.62 -13.36 -2.94
C CYS A 312 7.01 -12.87 -2.49
N GLY A 313 7.89 -13.78 -2.02
CA GLY A 313 9.25 -13.45 -1.54
C GLY A 313 9.37 -13.31 -0.02
N ILE A 314 8.40 -13.81 0.76
CA ILE A 314 8.41 -13.81 2.23
C ILE A 314 8.49 -15.26 2.70
N ASP A 315 9.70 -15.77 2.98
CA ASP A 315 9.99 -17.18 3.22
C ASP A 315 10.98 -17.44 4.36
N SER A 316 11.34 -16.40 5.14
CA SER A 316 12.43 -16.55 6.12
C SER A 316 11.98 -17.09 7.46
N GLN A 317 10.75 -16.81 7.88
CA GLN A 317 10.22 -17.21 9.18
C GLN A 317 8.70 -17.32 9.15
N ILE A 318 8.14 -18.26 9.90
CA ILE A 318 6.70 -18.39 10.12
C ILE A 318 6.42 -18.20 11.61
N ASN A 319 5.61 -17.20 11.96
CA ASN A 319 5.13 -16.99 13.31
C ASN A 319 3.73 -17.58 13.46
N CYS A 320 3.63 -18.68 14.20
CA CYS A 320 2.37 -19.36 14.48
C CYS A 320 1.71 -18.77 15.73
N TYR A 321 0.58 -18.13 15.59
CA TYR A 321 -0.22 -17.53 16.67
C TYR A 321 -1.44 -18.38 16.96
N SER A 322 -1.70 -18.72 18.20
CA SER A 322 -0.71 -19.12 19.20
C SER A 322 -1.34 -20.22 20.02
N MET A 323 -0.55 -21.14 20.55
CA MET A 323 -1.05 -22.22 21.41
C MET A 323 -1.65 -21.71 22.73
N VAL A 324 -1.38 -20.46 23.11
CA VAL A 324 -1.95 -19.81 24.29
C VAL A 324 -2.62 -18.50 23.85
N PRO A 325 -3.90 -18.56 23.43
CA PRO A 325 -4.65 -17.37 23.07
C PRO A 325 -5.01 -16.53 24.28
N TRP A 326 -5.31 -15.26 24.07
CA TRP A 326 -5.63 -14.33 25.16
C TRP A 326 -6.82 -14.77 26.02
N ARG A 327 -7.77 -15.53 25.48
CA ARG A 327 -8.94 -16.03 26.22
C ARG A 327 -8.92 -17.51 26.50
N LEU A 328 -7.88 -18.24 26.22
CA LEU A 328 -7.83 -19.70 26.36
C LEU A 328 -9.07 -20.39 25.79
N SER A 329 -9.51 -19.90 24.63
CA SER A 329 -10.69 -20.37 23.92
C SER A 329 -10.24 -21.05 22.62
N PHE A 330 -10.74 -22.26 22.37
CA PHE A 330 -10.30 -23.10 21.26
C PHE A 330 -11.53 -23.58 20.49
N GLN A 331 -11.64 -23.19 19.23
CA GLN A 331 -12.70 -23.69 18.34
C GLN A 331 -12.26 -24.94 17.61
N TYR A 332 -13.18 -25.88 17.46
CA TYR A 332 -12.98 -27.10 16.70
C TYR A 332 -14.29 -27.57 16.06
N PHE A 333 -14.18 -28.33 14.98
CA PHE A 333 -15.28 -29.02 14.37
C PHE A 333 -15.49 -30.37 15.08
N ASP A 334 -16.68 -30.60 15.62
CA ASP A 334 -17.06 -31.87 16.26
C ASP A 334 -17.86 -32.71 15.28
N GLN A 335 -17.25 -33.78 14.79
CA GLN A 335 -17.86 -34.68 13.80
C GLN A 335 -19.11 -35.39 14.33
N ALA A 336 -19.18 -35.65 15.65
CA ALA A 336 -20.32 -36.31 16.25
C ALA A 336 -21.59 -35.46 16.26
N SER A 337 -21.45 -34.15 16.36
CA SER A 337 -22.58 -33.21 16.35
C SER A 337 -22.69 -32.42 15.04
N ASP A 338 -21.79 -32.64 14.06
CA ASP A 338 -21.71 -31.96 12.78
C ASP A 338 -21.75 -30.44 12.96
N SER A 339 -20.97 -29.92 13.91
CA SER A 339 -20.98 -28.50 14.26
C SER A 339 -19.67 -28.00 14.84
N MET A 340 -19.46 -26.67 14.72
CA MET A 340 -18.38 -26.00 15.40
C MET A 340 -18.67 -25.89 16.89
N LYS A 341 -17.70 -26.26 17.71
CA LYS A 341 -17.72 -26.13 19.17
C LYS A 341 -16.56 -25.28 19.66
N GLU A 342 -16.69 -24.78 20.87
CA GLU A 342 -15.67 -24.00 21.55
C GLU A 342 -15.42 -24.56 22.94
N ILE A 343 -14.15 -24.73 23.26
CA ILE A 343 -13.68 -25.10 24.60
C ILE A 343 -13.10 -23.83 25.23
N HIS A 344 -13.54 -23.58 26.47
CA HIS A 344 -12.93 -22.55 27.31
C HIS A 344 -12.12 -23.25 28.40
N ALA A 345 -10.81 -23.00 28.39
CA ALA A 345 -9.90 -23.58 29.38
C ALA A 345 -9.52 -22.52 30.44
N LYS A 346 -9.12 -23.01 31.63
CA LYS A 346 -8.51 -22.18 32.68
C LYS A 346 -7.04 -22.59 32.83
N PRO A 347 -6.18 -21.68 33.28
CA PRO A 347 -4.79 -22.02 33.57
C PRO A 347 -4.71 -23.20 34.56
N GLY A 348 -4.02 -24.28 34.18
CA GLY A 348 -3.86 -25.49 35.01
C GLY A 348 -4.97 -26.56 34.85
N GLU A 349 -6.01 -26.35 34.07
CA GLU A 349 -6.92 -27.41 33.66
C GLU A 349 -6.23 -28.36 32.68
N LYS A 350 -6.44 -29.69 32.88
CA LYS A 350 -5.92 -30.75 32.01
C LYS A 350 -6.91 -31.06 30.88
#